data_6261f73cdcdf139acab9ba4905d9811b
#
_entry.id   6261f73cdcdf139acab9ba4905d9811b
#
_cell.length_a   1.000
_cell.length_b   1.000
_cell.length_c   1.000
_cell.angle_alpha   90.00
_cell.angle_beta   90.00
_cell.angle_gamma   90.00
#
_symmetry.space_group_name_H-M   'P 1'
#
loop_
_entity.id
_entity.type
_entity.pdbx_description
1 polymer ?
#
loop_
_entity_poly.entity_id
_entity_poly.type
_entity_poly.pdbx_seq_one_letter_code
_entity_poly.pdbx_strand_id
1 'polypeptide(L)'
;MHLGGSVHRQVGTLFDDGTTVALADGVLIERFAQRRDEAAFAALVERHGPMVLRVCRAALRDEHEAHDAFQAAFLVLVRRARTLWVRETVGPWLHGVAWRVASRARAAGVRRRRLERRAAEMVTRTVAEGPATNDIEATLHAEIHRLSDR
;
A
#
# COMPACT_ATOMS: atom_id res chain seq x y z
N MET A 1 -28.89 -38.04 8.92
CA MET A 1 -28.96 -37.53 7.55
C MET A 1 -29.27 -36.04 7.59
N HIS A 2 -28.23 -35.18 7.49
CA HIS A 2 -28.35 -33.73 7.53
C HIS A 2 -27.70 -33.16 6.24
N LEU A 3 -28.51 -33.07 5.17
CA LEU A 3 -28.09 -32.50 3.89
C LEU A 3 -28.89 -31.24 3.50
N GLY A 4 -29.53 -30.56 4.46
CA GLY A 4 -30.38 -29.41 4.18
C GLY A 4 -29.78 -28.02 4.40
N GLY A 5 -28.60 -27.89 5.02
CA GLY A 5 -28.08 -26.60 5.46
C GLY A 5 -27.18 -25.84 4.47
N SER A 6 -26.63 -26.53 3.48
CA SER A 6 -25.66 -25.91 2.56
C SER A 6 -26.31 -25.23 1.36
N VAL A 7 -27.40 -25.79 0.86
CA VAL A 7 -28.12 -25.27 -0.34
C VAL A 7 -28.86 -23.97 -0.02
N HIS A 8 -29.40 -23.82 1.20
CA HIS A 8 -30.11 -22.61 1.60
C HIS A 8 -29.17 -21.39 1.76
N ARG A 9 -27.91 -21.63 2.15
CA ARG A 9 -26.93 -20.56 2.27
C ARG A 9 -26.43 -20.08 0.90
N GLN A 10 -26.28 -20.99 -0.06
CA GLN A 10 -25.86 -20.66 -1.42
C GLN A 10 -26.94 -19.98 -2.25
N VAL A 11 -28.21 -20.33 -2.03
CA VAL A 11 -29.36 -19.68 -2.72
C VAL A 11 -29.59 -18.28 -2.14
N GLY A 12 -29.40 -18.07 -0.83
CA GLY A 12 -29.47 -16.75 -0.20
C GLY A 12 -28.43 -15.76 -0.74
N THR A 13 -27.21 -16.20 -1.01
CA THR A 13 -26.16 -15.35 -1.60
C THR A 13 -26.44 -14.96 -3.05
N LEU A 14 -27.05 -15.83 -3.86
CA LEU A 14 -27.38 -15.54 -5.26
C LEU A 14 -28.53 -14.52 -5.41
N PHE A 15 -29.45 -14.48 -4.46
CA PHE A 15 -30.56 -13.48 -4.47
C PHE A 15 -30.16 -12.18 -3.78
N ASP A 16 -29.19 -12.20 -2.83
CA ASP A 16 -28.71 -11.01 -2.13
C ASP A 16 -27.74 -10.19 -3.00
N ASP A 17 -26.92 -10.83 -3.86
CA ASP A 17 -26.03 -10.17 -4.80
C ASP A 17 -26.78 -9.30 -5.83
N GLY A 18 -27.91 -9.77 -6.36
CA GLY A 18 -28.74 -8.99 -7.28
C GLY A 18 -29.41 -7.78 -6.64
N THR A 19 -29.69 -7.85 -5.34
CA THR A 19 -30.37 -6.78 -4.58
C THR A 19 -29.37 -5.72 -4.10
N THR A 20 -28.12 -6.07 -3.82
CA THR A 20 -27.11 -5.14 -3.31
C THR A 20 -26.62 -4.14 -4.37
N VAL A 21 -26.55 -4.53 -5.64
CA VAL A 21 -26.12 -3.66 -6.74
C VAL A 21 -27.06 -2.46 -6.93
N ALA A 22 -28.34 -2.59 -6.62
CA ALA A 22 -29.34 -1.51 -6.75
C ALA A 22 -29.42 -0.58 -5.52
N LEU A 23 -28.78 -0.94 -4.40
CA LEU A 23 -28.87 -0.15 -3.17
C LEU A 23 -27.98 1.11 -3.23
N ALA A 24 -28.44 2.18 -2.57
CA ALA A 24 -27.61 3.37 -2.35
C ALA A 24 -26.41 3.05 -1.44
N ASP A 25 -25.30 3.74 -1.65
CA ASP A 25 -24.06 3.51 -0.88
C ASP A 25 -24.26 3.66 0.63
N GLY A 26 -25.11 4.59 1.05
CA GLY A 26 -25.46 4.77 2.46
C GLY A 26 -26.02 3.51 3.10
N VAL A 27 -26.91 2.81 2.40
CA VAL A 27 -27.51 1.55 2.86
C VAL A 27 -26.45 0.43 2.89
N LEU A 28 -25.59 0.35 1.88
CA LEU A 28 -24.49 -0.63 1.84
C LEU A 28 -23.51 -0.42 2.98
N ILE A 29 -23.12 0.84 3.23
CA ILE A 29 -22.22 1.20 4.35
C ILE A 29 -22.87 0.84 5.69
N GLU A 30 -24.15 1.13 5.88
CA GLU A 30 -24.86 0.81 7.11
C GLU A 30 -24.93 -0.71 7.34
N ARG A 31 -25.29 -1.50 6.32
CA ARG A 31 -25.32 -2.97 6.39
C ARG A 31 -23.93 -3.52 6.78
N PHE A 32 -22.87 -3.03 6.13
CA PHE A 32 -21.52 -3.43 6.47
C PHE A 32 -21.11 -3.01 7.88
N ALA A 33 -21.42 -1.78 8.29
CA ALA A 33 -21.05 -1.25 9.61
C ALA A 33 -21.72 -1.99 10.77
N GLN A 34 -23.02 -2.35 10.61
CA GLN A 34 -23.80 -2.97 11.66
C GLN A 34 -23.65 -4.49 11.69
N ARG A 35 -23.63 -5.15 10.53
CA ARG A 35 -23.73 -6.61 10.40
C ARG A 35 -22.48 -7.29 9.84
N ARG A 36 -21.46 -6.51 9.46
CA ARG A 36 -20.28 -7.01 8.72
C ARG A 36 -20.67 -7.74 7.43
N ASP A 37 -21.70 -7.20 6.76
CA ASP A 37 -22.20 -7.73 5.50
C ASP A 37 -21.14 -7.59 4.40
N GLU A 38 -20.45 -8.70 4.11
CA GLU A 38 -19.37 -8.74 3.12
C GLU A 38 -19.86 -8.49 1.70
N ALA A 39 -21.10 -8.91 1.37
CA ALA A 39 -21.69 -8.67 0.07
C ALA A 39 -21.97 -7.16 -0.14
N ALA A 40 -22.43 -6.45 0.90
CA ALA A 40 -22.58 -5.00 0.85
C ALA A 40 -21.23 -4.29 0.64
N PHE A 41 -20.16 -4.74 1.30
CA PHE A 41 -18.84 -4.20 1.08
C PHE A 41 -18.28 -4.51 -0.31
N ALA A 42 -18.45 -5.74 -0.80
CA ALA A 42 -18.05 -6.13 -2.15
C ALA A 42 -18.74 -5.27 -3.22
N ALA A 43 -20.02 -4.97 -3.07
CA ALA A 43 -20.76 -4.08 -3.97
C ALA A 43 -20.18 -2.64 -3.99
N LEU A 44 -19.74 -2.12 -2.84
CA LEU A 44 -19.04 -0.82 -2.77
C LEU A 44 -17.70 -0.85 -3.50
N VAL A 45 -16.93 -1.94 -3.32
CA VAL A 45 -15.63 -2.12 -4.01
C VAL A 45 -15.82 -2.25 -5.51
N GLU A 46 -16.81 -3.02 -5.96
CA GLU A 46 -17.13 -3.17 -7.39
C GLU A 46 -17.53 -1.82 -8.02
N ARG A 47 -18.40 -1.07 -7.35
CA ARG A 47 -18.92 0.21 -7.84
C ARG A 47 -17.86 1.30 -7.91
N HIS A 48 -17.03 1.43 -6.89
CA HIS A 48 -16.07 2.53 -6.75
C HIS A 48 -14.62 2.14 -7.04
N GLY A 49 -14.31 0.85 -7.11
CA GLY A 49 -12.96 0.32 -7.34
C GLY A 49 -12.28 0.90 -8.59
N PRO A 50 -12.91 0.91 -9.75
CA PRO A 50 -12.31 1.47 -10.97
C PRO A 50 -11.91 2.93 -10.82
N MET A 51 -12.72 3.74 -10.15
CA MET A 51 -12.41 5.16 -9.88
C MET A 51 -11.23 5.28 -8.91
N VAL A 52 -11.25 4.56 -7.79
CA VAL A 52 -10.18 4.58 -6.78
C VAL A 52 -8.85 4.14 -7.39
N LEU A 53 -8.83 3.05 -8.16
CA LEU A 53 -7.62 2.55 -8.81
C LEU A 53 -7.05 3.55 -9.80
N ARG A 54 -7.92 4.21 -10.59
CA ARG A 54 -7.50 5.26 -11.52
C ARG A 54 -6.84 6.43 -10.80
N VAL A 55 -7.38 6.87 -9.66
CA VAL A 55 -6.78 7.94 -8.83
C VAL A 55 -5.41 7.51 -8.30
N CYS A 56 -5.28 6.28 -7.81
CA CYS A 56 -4.02 5.76 -7.30
C CYS A 56 -2.95 5.67 -8.41
N ARG A 57 -3.31 5.15 -9.59
CA ARG A 57 -2.43 5.08 -10.76
C ARG A 57 -2.00 6.45 -11.30
N ALA A 58 -2.87 7.44 -11.22
CA ALA A 58 -2.52 8.80 -11.61
C ALA A 58 -1.47 9.46 -10.69
N ALA A 59 -1.47 9.10 -9.41
CA ALA A 59 -0.54 9.64 -8.42
C ALA A 59 0.76 8.83 -8.30
N LEU A 60 0.70 7.52 -8.54
CA LEU A 60 1.80 6.56 -8.35
C LEU A 60 2.18 5.93 -9.70
N ARG A 61 3.49 5.86 -9.99
CA ARG A 61 4.00 5.29 -11.23
C ARG A 61 4.17 3.78 -11.17
N ASP A 62 4.38 3.27 -9.97
CA ASP A 62 4.54 1.84 -9.72
C ASP A 62 3.17 1.19 -9.50
N GLU A 63 2.91 0.09 -10.20
CA GLU A 63 1.61 -0.60 -10.16
C GLU A 63 1.37 -1.26 -8.80
N HIS A 64 2.42 -1.78 -8.15
CA HIS A 64 2.29 -2.36 -6.81
C HIS A 64 1.97 -1.29 -5.78
N GLU A 65 2.66 -0.14 -5.83
CA GLU A 65 2.35 1.01 -4.96
C GLU A 65 0.90 1.51 -5.21
N ALA A 66 0.42 1.50 -6.45
CA ALA A 66 -0.95 1.88 -6.77
C ALA A 66 -1.98 0.90 -6.21
N HIS A 67 -1.73 -0.41 -6.27
CA HIS A 67 -2.58 -1.43 -5.67
C HIS A 67 -2.57 -1.37 -4.13
N ASP A 68 -1.43 -1.14 -3.52
CA ASP A 68 -1.33 -0.94 -2.07
C ASP A 68 -2.14 0.28 -1.60
N ALA A 69 -2.04 1.39 -2.34
CA ALA A 69 -2.83 2.60 -2.08
C ALA A 69 -4.33 2.36 -2.28
N PHE A 70 -4.72 1.58 -3.29
CA PHE A 70 -6.10 1.15 -3.50
C PHE A 70 -6.65 0.38 -2.30
N GLN A 71 -5.94 -0.64 -1.84
CA GLN A 71 -6.34 -1.41 -0.66
C GLN A 71 -6.43 -0.52 0.59
N ALA A 72 -5.44 0.35 0.80
CA ALA A 72 -5.42 1.28 1.92
C ALA A 72 -6.61 2.24 1.91
N ALA A 73 -7.07 2.71 0.75
CA ALA A 73 -8.25 3.56 0.62
C ALA A 73 -9.52 2.83 1.10
N PHE A 74 -9.72 1.57 0.73
CA PHE A 74 -10.85 0.78 1.20
C PHE A 74 -10.72 0.38 2.68
N LEU A 75 -9.52 0.17 3.19
CA LEU A 75 -9.31 -0.01 4.64
C LEU A 75 -9.70 1.24 5.45
N VAL A 76 -9.49 2.43 4.91
CA VAL A 76 -10.01 3.66 5.54
C VAL A 76 -11.54 3.67 5.55
N LEU A 77 -12.19 3.23 4.48
CA LEU A 77 -13.66 3.06 4.44
C LEU A 77 -14.14 2.08 5.53
N VAL A 78 -13.50 0.91 5.64
CA VAL A 78 -13.82 -0.09 6.69
C VAL A 78 -13.75 0.51 8.09
N ARG A 79 -12.69 1.26 8.38
CA ARG A 79 -12.49 1.89 9.70
C ARG A 79 -13.47 3.01 9.98
N ARG A 80 -13.93 3.72 8.94
CA ARG A 80 -14.84 4.86 9.06
C ARG A 80 -16.30 4.50 8.86
N ALA A 81 -16.63 3.30 8.42
CA ALA A 81 -18.00 2.89 8.06
C ALA A 81 -19.04 3.21 9.15
N ARG A 82 -18.69 3.05 10.43
CA ARG A 82 -19.59 3.34 11.56
C ARG A 82 -19.85 4.83 11.83
N THR A 83 -18.94 5.69 11.38
CA THR A 83 -19.01 7.15 11.62
C THR A 83 -19.30 7.94 10.36
N LEU A 84 -19.26 7.26 9.21
CA LEU A 84 -19.49 7.87 7.92
C LEU A 84 -20.98 7.96 7.64
N TRP A 85 -21.48 9.17 7.49
CA TRP A 85 -22.85 9.43 7.13
C TRP A 85 -22.96 9.80 5.66
N VAL A 86 -23.53 8.91 4.86
CA VAL A 86 -23.69 9.04 3.41
C VAL A 86 -25.14 8.75 3.04
N ARG A 87 -25.76 9.64 2.27
CA ARG A 87 -27.13 9.41 1.78
C ARG A 87 -27.13 8.63 0.47
N GLU A 88 -26.49 9.16 -0.56
CA GLU A 88 -26.58 8.63 -1.92
C GLU A 88 -25.31 7.92 -2.35
N THR A 89 -24.18 8.61 -2.39
CA THR A 89 -22.90 8.04 -2.84
C THR A 89 -21.73 8.42 -1.98
N VAL A 90 -20.85 7.46 -1.74
CA VAL A 90 -19.57 7.63 -1.06
C VAL A 90 -18.45 8.06 -2.03
N GLY A 91 -18.73 8.08 -3.33
CA GLY A 91 -17.75 8.34 -4.38
C GLY A 91 -16.87 9.56 -4.15
N PRO A 92 -17.41 10.77 -3.93
CA PRO A 92 -16.60 11.98 -3.70
C PRO A 92 -15.68 11.88 -2.47
N TRP A 93 -16.19 11.32 -1.39
CA TRP A 93 -15.41 11.11 -0.17
C TRP A 93 -14.27 10.11 -0.41
N LEU A 94 -14.59 8.97 -1.05
CA LEU A 94 -13.63 7.91 -1.34
C LEU A 94 -12.56 8.37 -2.35
N HIS A 95 -12.93 9.19 -3.33
CA HIS A 95 -11.98 9.86 -4.22
C HIS A 95 -10.95 10.68 -3.43
N GLY A 96 -11.44 11.51 -2.48
CA GLY A 96 -10.56 12.31 -1.62
C GLY A 96 -9.66 11.45 -0.71
N VAL A 97 -10.16 10.32 -0.22
CA VAL A 97 -9.36 9.34 0.54
C VAL A 97 -8.27 8.75 -0.34
N ALA A 98 -8.62 8.25 -1.53
CA ALA A 98 -7.67 7.66 -2.48
C ALA A 98 -6.54 8.64 -2.84
N TRP A 99 -6.90 9.89 -3.14
CA TRP A 99 -5.93 10.94 -3.43
C TRP A 99 -4.95 11.18 -2.26
N ARG A 100 -5.46 11.32 -1.04
CA ARG A 100 -4.62 11.53 0.15
C ARG A 100 -3.70 10.36 0.43
N VAL A 101 -4.20 9.13 0.31
CA VAL A 101 -3.41 7.90 0.51
C VAL A 101 -2.30 7.81 -0.52
N ALA A 102 -2.63 7.95 -1.80
CA ALA A 102 -1.67 7.87 -2.90
C ALA A 102 -0.62 9.00 -2.85
N SER A 103 -1.03 10.22 -2.50
CA SER A 103 -0.09 11.34 -2.33
C SER A 103 0.89 11.13 -1.19
N ARG A 104 0.45 10.55 -0.07
CA ARG A 104 1.34 10.19 1.05
C ARG A 104 2.31 9.07 0.67
N ALA A 105 1.83 8.05 -0.04
CA ALA A 105 2.67 6.96 -0.54
C ALA A 105 3.75 7.49 -1.49
N ARG A 106 3.39 8.37 -2.43
CA ARG A 106 4.33 9.05 -3.33
C ARG A 106 5.41 9.83 -2.57
N ALA A 107 5.01 10.64 -1.59
CA ALA A 107 5.94 11.42 -0.78
C ALA A 107 6.89 10.52 0.02
N ALA A 108 6.39 9.41 0.59
CA ALA A 108 7.21 8.43 1.30
C ALA A 108 8.21 7.74 0.36
N GLY A 109 7.78 7.35 -0.85
CA GLY A 109 8.65 6.77 -1.88
C GLY A 109 9.78 7.71 -2.32
N VAL A 110 9.49 9.00 -2.48
CA VAL A 110 10.52 10.01 -2.81
C VAL A 110 11.54 10.13 -1.68
N ARG A 111 11.09 10.19 -0.41
CA ARG A 111 12.00 10.24 0.75
C ARG A 111 12.88 9.00 0.84
N ARG A 112 12.31 7.80 0.66
CA ARG A 112 13.04 6.53 0.68
C ARG A 112 14.14 6.52 -0.37
N ARG A 113 13.82 6.80 -1.63
CA ARG A 113 14.80 6.87 -2.74
C ARG A 113 15.90 7.90 -2.50
N ARG A 114 15.59 9.03 -1.87
CA ARG A 114 16.60 10.04 -1.52
C ARG A 114 17.57 9.54 -0.45
N LEU A 115 17.06 8.82 0.57
CA LEU A 115 17.91 8.21 1.61
C LEU A 115 18.78 7.09 1.04
N GLU A 116 18.23 6.24 0.19
CA GLU A 116 18.97 5.17 -0.49
C GLU A 116 20.12 5.71 -1.35
N ARG A 117 19.89 6.79 -2.12
CA ARG A 117 20.95 7.46 -2.89
C ARG A 117 22.05 8.01 -1.99
N ARG A 118 21.69 8.68 -0.89
CA ARG A 118 22.68 9.22 0.05
C ARG A 118 23.50 8.10 0.71
N ALA A 119 22.87 7.01 1.09
CA ALA A 119 23.55 5.85 1.64
C ALA A 119 24.53 5.24 0.61
N ALA A 120 24.12 5.08 -0.64
CA ALA A 120 24.96 4.59 -1.72
C ALA A 120 26.18 5.53 -1.98
N GLU A 121 25.95 6.85 -2.00
CA GLU A 121 27.02 7.84 -2.13
C GLU A 121 28.03 7.77 -0.97
N MET A 122 27.55 7.58 0.26
CA MET A 122 28.43 7.41 1.43
C MET A 122 29.27 6.14 1.31
N VAL A 123 28.67 5.01 0.93
CA VAL A 123 29.40 3.75 0.72
C VAL A 123 30.46 3.91 -0.36
N THR A 124 30.13 4.53 -1.49
CA THR A 124 31.07 4.78 -2.59
C THR A 124 32.23 5.67 -2.14
N ARG A 125 31.95 6.70 -1.35
CA ARG A 125 33.00 7.58 -0.80
C ARG A 125 33.91 6.84 0.18
N THR A 126 33.34 6.04 1.09
CA THR A 126 34.11 5.24 2.05
C THR A 126 35.01 4.21 1.34
N VAL A 127 34.53 3.61 0.26
CA VAL A 127 35.31 2.68 -0.56
C VAL A 127 36.40 3.43 -1.34
N ALA A 128 36.16 4.65 -1.81
CA ALA A 128 37.13 5.49 -2.49
C ALA A 128 38.16 6.10 -1.53
N GLU A 129 37.78 6.33 -0.28
CA GLU A 129 38.63 6.84 0.82
C GLU A 129 39.18 5.70 1.70
N GLY A 130 38.96 4.44 1.34
CA GLY A 130 39.58 3.28 1.99
C GLY A 130 41.08 3.45 2.05
N PRO A 131 41.77 2.92 3.10
CA PRO A 131 43.17 3.22 3.36
C PRO A 131 43.96 3.04 2.07
N ALA A 132 44.58 4.13 1.62
CA ALA A 132 45.39 4.12 0.42
C ALA A 132 46.38 2.95 0.54
N THR A 133 46.32 2.03 -0.42
CA THR A 133 47.22 0.88 -0.50
C THR A 133 48.72 1.31 -0.34
N ASN A 134 48.98 2.58 -0.60
CA ASN A 134 50.25 3.24 -0.35
C ASN A 134 50.71 3.24 1.12
N ASP A 135 49.84 3.30 2.12
CA ASP A 135 50.25 3.30 3.52
C ASP A 135 50.69 1.91 3.98
N ILE A 136 50.09 0.86 3.45
CA ILE A 136 50.47 -0.53 3.74
C ILE A 136 51.82 -0.86 3.05
N GLU A 137 51.99 -0.45 1.80
CA GLU A 137 53.27 -0.63 1.09
C GLU A 137 54.41 0.18 1.73
N ALA A 138 54.14 1.43 2.14
CA ALA A 138 55.14 2.24 2.84
C ALA A 138 55.53 1.64 4.20
N THR A 139 54.56 1.11 4.95
CA THR A 139 54.82 0.44 6.24
C THR A 139 55.58 -0.87 6.05
N LEU A 140 55.24 -1.67 5.06
CA LEU A 140 55.93 -2.91 4.70
C LEU A 140 57.38 -2.63 4.25
N HIS A 141 57.63 -1.62 3.42
CA HIS A 141 58.97 -1.23 3.00
C HIS A 141 59.83 -0.75 4.18
N ALA A 142 59.26 0.01 5.10
CA ALA A 142 59.95 0.48 6.29
C ALA A 142 60.36 -0.68 7.22
N GLU A 143 59.49 -1.71 7.36
CA GLU A 143 59.80 -2.89 8.17
C GLU A 143 60.81 -3.82 7.51
N ILE A 144 60.82 -4.00 6.21
CA ILE A 144 61.77 -4.80 5.45
C ILE A 144 63.16 -4.16 5.54
N HIS A 145 63.29 -2.83 5.43
CA HIS A 145 64.58 -2.12 5.61
C HIS A 145 65.12 -2.27 7.03
N ARG A 146 64.28 -2.25 8.05
CA ARG A 146 64.68 -2.48 9.45
C ARG A 146 65.25 -3.87 9.70
N LEU A 147 64.75 -4.88 8.98
CA LEU A 147 65.20 -6.26 9.11
C LEU A 147 66.51 -6.54 8.33
N SER A 148 66.81 -5.73 7.30
CA SER A 148 67.97 -5.89 6.46
C SER A 148 69.28 -5.27 7.06
N ASP A 149 69.18 -4.41 8.08
CA ASP A 149 70.29 -3.71 8.72
C ASP A 149 70.75 -4.37 10.04
N ARG A 150 70.38 -5.63 10.26
CA ARG A 150 70.89 -6.50 11.33
C ARG A 150 71.59 -7.71 10.75
#